data_e316454fec44854814062ff88129970e
#
_entry.id   e316454fec44854814062ff88129970e
#
_cell.length_a   1.000
_cell.length_b   1.000
_cell.length_c   1.000
_cell.angle_alpha   90.00
_cell.angle_beta   90.00
_cell.angle_gamma   90.00
#
_symmetry.space_group_name_H-M   'P 1'
#
loop_
_entity.id
_entity.type
_entity.pdbx_description
1 polymer ?
#
loop_
_entity_poly.entity_id
_entity_poly.type
_entity_poly.pdbx_seq_one_letter_code
_entity_poly.pdbx_strand_id
1 'polypeptide(L)'
;MKSRVLLISVGSISTLMSCHAWIPRPKIVVRGNRPSRSLHKKYEPINNKVVNEPLHTRGGGNPLEMMPNPLISSLIPRLGVITSTLLYFSPMAAVRAASRDGSLGDLNPIPLALMAVASMCWLVYGLSIRNPFVALSNLPGCVAAIWYSTAVLPLLKGSQLKTMQNTVVALSAMVVSLWTYLSLSNTPIAQVQSMLGLFASGLFIVLSGSPLSTIKTVLSTRNAGSILSSLTIAQVTNTALWSAYGFAIGDKFVYGPNLAGLGFGLVQLVLKLLFASK
;
A
#
# COMPACT_ATOMS: atom_id res chain seq x y z
N MET A 1 -39.81 -21.84 8.81
CA MET A 1 -39.61 -20.57 8.08
C MET A 1 -38.39 -20.74 7.18
N LYS A 2 -38.58 -20.66 5.86
CA LYS A 2 -37.59 -21.03 4.85
C LYS A 2 -36.55 -19.89 4.69
N SER A 3 -35.28 -20.19 4.99
CA SER A 3 -34.14 -19.31 4.73
C SER A 3 -33.89 -19.22 3.23
N ARG A 4 -34.07 -18.03 2.64
CA ARG A 4 -33.63 -17.75 1.27
C ARG A 4 -32.14 -17.39 1.32
N VAL A 5 -31.30 -18.30 0.87
CA VAL A 5 -29.92 -18.04 0.56
C VAL A 5 -29.86 -17.21 -0.72
N LEU A 6 -29.37 -15.98 -0.62
CA LEU A 6 -29.16 -15.12 -1.79
C LEU A 6 -27.85 -15.59 -2.48
N LEU A 7 -27.98 -16.37 -3.52
CA LEU A 7 -26.90 -16.73 -4.44
C LEU A 7 -26.55 -15.49 -5.25
N ILE A 8 -25.49 -14.78 -4.82
CA ILE A 8 -24.85 -13.75 -5.66
C ILE A 8 -24.04 -14.50 -6.72
N SER A 9 -24.52 -14.39 -7.95
CA SER A 9 -23.93 -15.00 -9.13
C SER A 9 -22.47 -14.54 -9.33
N VAL A 10 -21.58 -15.53 -9.50
CA VAL A 10 -20.13 -15.36 -9.80
C VAL A 10 -19.87 -14.68 -11.15
N GLY A 11 -20.91 -14.31 -11.89
CA GLY A 11 -20.82 -13.66 -13.21
C GLY A 11 -20.28 -12.23 -13.22
N SER A 12 -20.22 -11.55 -12.07
CA SER A 12 -19.81 -10.12 -12.02
C SER A 12 -18.31 -9.88 -11.86
N ILE A 13 -17.49 -10.93 -11.64
CA ILE A 13 -16.04 -10.76 -11.41
C ILE A 13 -15.27 -10.70 -12.73
N SER A 14 -15.78 -11.29 -13.81
CA SER A 14 -15.12 -11.26 -15.12
C SER A 14 -15.14 -9.88 -15.79
N THR A 15 -16.07 -8.99 -15.43
CA THR A 15 -16.18 -7.63 -15.99
C THR A 15 -15.18 -6.65 -15.36
N LEU A 16 -14.64 -6.95 -14.17
CA LEU A 16 -13.64 -6.11 -13.49
C LEU A 16 -12.20 -6.38 -13.96
N MET A 17 -11.94 -7.44 -14.72
CA MET A 17 -10.60 -7.76 -15.24
C MET A 17 -10.31 -7.16 -16.62
N SER A 18 -11.24 -6.45 -17.25
CA SER A 18 -11.00 -5.75 -18.53
C SER A 18 -10.43 -4.34 -18.34
N CYS A 19 -9.53 -4.14 -17.39
CA CYS A 19 -8.77 -2.89 -17.22
C CYS A 19 -7.63 -2.74 -18.24
N HIS A 20 -7.84 -3.12 -19.51
CA HIS A 20 -6.92 -2.76 -20.60
C HIS A 20 -7.04 -1.30 -21.07
N ALA A 21 -7.89 -0.49 -20.44
CA ALA A 21 -8.17 0.88 -20.89
C ALA A 21 -7.27 1.99 -20.29
N TRP A 22 -6.30 1.65 -19.43
CA TRP A 22 -5.50 2.66 -18.71
C TRP A 22 -4.06 2.86 -19.19
N ILE A 23 -3.70 2.31 -20.37
CA ILE A 23 -2.43 2.65 -21.01
C ILE A 23 -2.78 3.59 -22.15
N PRO A 24 -2.44 4.89 -22.10
CA PRO A 24 -2.61 5.77 -23.25
C PRO A 24 -1.71 5.26 -24.38
N ARG A 25 -2.32 4.70 -25.44
CA ARG A 25 -1.60 4.38 -26.66
C ARG A 25 -1.23 5.70 -27.34
N PRO A 26 0.02 5.89 -27.78
CA PRO A 26 0.37 7.05 -28.58
C PRO A 26 -0.49 7.04 -29.85
N LYS A 27 -1.24 8.12 -30.09
CA LYS A 27 -1.98 8.31 -31.34
C LYS A 27 -0.97 8.44 -32.47
N ILE A 28 -0.82 7.37 -33.25
CA ILE A 28 -0.13 7.45 -34.53
C ILE A 28 -1.07 8.20 -35.48
N VAL A 29 -0.79 9.47 -35.73
CA VAL A 29 -1.48 10.25 -36.75
C VAL A 29 -0.94 9.82 -38.09
N VAL A 30 -1.60 8.89 -38.74
CA VAL A 30 -1.38 8.57 -40.15
C VAL A 30 -1.97 9.72 -40.98
N ARG A 31 -1.15 10.62 -41.45
CA ARG A 31 -1.55 11.68 -42.37
C ARG A 31 -1.79 11.04 -43.75
N GLY A 32 -3.06 10.93 -44.10
CA GLY A 32 -3.47 10.48 -45.44
C GLY A 32 -2.95 11.41 -46.53
N ASN A 33 -2.36 10.81 -47.56
CA ASN A 33 -1.91 11.43 -48.78
C ASN A 33 -3.12 11.96 -49.56
N ARG A 34 -3.18 13.27 -49.83
CA ARG A 34 -3.95 13.85 -50.95
C ARG A 34 -2.98 14.48 -51.92
N PRO A 35 -3.09 14.19 -53.22
CA PRO A 35 -2.27 14.84 -54.22
C PRO A 35 -2.91 16.15 -54.69
N SER A 36 -2.20 17.27 -54.61
CA SER A 36 -2.54 18.41 -55.48
C SER A 36 -1.39 19.42 -55.60
N ARG A 37 -1.05 19.62 -56.87
CA ARG A 37 -0.56 20.83 -57.56
C ARG A 37 0.76 21.45 -57.12
N SER A 38 1.64 21.37 -58.11
CA SER A 38 2.87 22.12 -58.38
C SER A 38 2.82 23.58 -57.93
N LEU A 39 3.79 23.96 -57.10
CA LEU A 39 4.39 25.30 -57.09
C LEU A 39 5.88 25.11 -56.79
N HIS A 40 6.70 25.37 -57.81
CA HIS A 40 8.16 25.45 -57.71
C HIS A 40 8.53 26.50 -56.64
N LYS A 41 8.93 26.08 -55.43
CA LYS A 41 9.74 26.86 -54.53
C LYS A 41 11.04 26.11 -54.28
N LYS A 42 12.13 26.78 -54.66
CA LYS A 42 13.51 26.39 -54.46
C LYS A 42 13.71 26.00 -52.98
N TYR A 43 13.94 24.73 -52.73
CA TYR A 43 14.33 24.26 -51.40
C TYR A 43 15.84 24.35 -51.29
N GLU A 44 16.32 25.20 -50.37
CA GLU A 44 17.68 25.07 -49.85
C GLU A 44 17.74 23.80 -48.98
N PRO A 45 18.83 23.02 -49.03
CA PRO A 45 18.95 21.83 -48.18
C PRO A 45 19.12 22.26 -46.73
N ILE A 46 18.11 21.99 -45.91
CA ILE A 46 18.21 22.08 -44.44
C ILE A 46 19.29 21.10 -44.01
N ASN A 47 20.33 21.66 -43.41
CA ASN A 47 21.48 20.95 -42.87
C ASN A 47 21.05 19.90 -41.86
N ASN A 48 21.05 18.61 -42.22
CA ASN A 48 20.65 17.46 -41.43
C ASN A 48 21.54 17.17 -40.21
N LYS A 49 22.34 18.14 -39.76
CA LYS A 49 23.18 17.98 -38.55
C LYS A 49 22.48 18.20 -37.22
N VAL A 50 21.23 18.66 -37.22
CA VAL A 50 20.51 18.98 -35.95
C VAL A 50 19.50 17.91 -35.54
N VAL A 51 19.30 16.85 -36.36
CA VAL A 51 18.25 15.85 -36.10
C VAL A 51 18.76 14.60 -35.33
N ASN A 52 20.04 14.50 -35.06
CA ASN A 52 20.65 13.35 -34.37
C ASN A 52 21.17 13.66 -32.94
N GLU A 53 20.72 14.73 -32.35
CA GLU A 53 20.81 14.76 -30.89
C GLU A 53 19.72 13.80 -30.34
N PRO A 54 20.12 12.71 -29.62
CA PRO A 54 19.13 11.91 -28.92
C PRO A 54 18.39 12.86 -28.01
N LEU A 55 17.07 12.95 -28.18
CA LEU A 55 16.18 13.53 -27.18
C LEU A 55 16.65 13.02 -25.84
N HIS A 56 17.32 13.89 -25.09
CA HIS A 56 17.63 13.63 -23.70
C HIS A 56 16.29 13.30 -23.06
N THR A 57 15.95 12.02 -23.00
CA THR A 57 14.89 11.50 -22.17
C THR A 57 15.26 11.89 -20.75
N ARG A 58 14.79 13.06 -20.33
CA ARG A 58 14.78 13.43 -18.92
C ARG A 58 14.14 12.27 -18.17
N GLY A 59 14.98 11.37 -17.66
CA GLY A 59 14.77 10.63 -16.46
C GLY A 59 13.46 9.87 -16.29
N GLY A 60 13.05 9.03 -17.25
CA GLY A 60 12.06 7.97 -17.04
C GLY A 60 12.70 6.60 -16.76
N GLY A 61 13.97 6.52 -16.43
CA GLY A 61 14.64 5.30 -15.99
C GLY A 61 14.02 4.80 -14.69
N ASN A 62 13.84 3.48 -14.58
CA ASN A 62 13.41 2.86 -13.34
C ASN A 62 14.40 3.27 -12.23
N PRO A 63 13.97 3.90 -11.13
CA PRO A 63 14.88 4.30 -10.05
C PRO A 63 15.77 3.17 -9.55
N LEU A 64 15.34 1.91 -9.68
CA LEU A 64 16.09 0.72 -9.30
C LEU A 64 17.30 0.45 -10.21
N GLU A 65 17.27 0.88 -11.49
CA GLU A 65 18.37 0.70 -12.44
C GLU A 65 19.52 1.70 -12.21
N MET A 66 19.22 2.84 -11.56
CA MET A 66 20.21 3.87 -11.25
C MET A 66 20.92 3.66 -9.91
N MET A 67 20.56 2.64 -9.13
CA MET A 67 21.16 2.39 -7.83
C MET A 67 22.46 1.58 -7.96
N PRO A 68 23.61 2.14 -7.60
CA PRO A 68 24.92 1.49 -7.81
C PRO A 68 25.18 0.31 -6.87
N ASN A 69 24.42 0.20 -5.76
CA ASN A 69 24.65 -0.83 -4.75
C ASN A 69 23.58 -1.93 -4.78
N PRO A 70 23.91 -3.18 -5.20
CA PRO A 70 22.96 -4.29 -5.27
C PRO A 70 22.38 -4.68 -3.93
N LEU A 71 23.06 -4.37 -2.82
CA LEU A 71 22.53 -4.58 -1.47
C LEU A 71 21.24 -3.76 -1.28
N ILE A 72 21.30 -2.47 -1.64
CA ILE A 72 20.20 -1.54 -1.43
C ILE A 72 19.09 -1.74 -2.47
N SER A 73 19.46 -1.94 -3.74
CA SER A 73 18.49 -2.06 -4.83
C SER A 73 17.74 -3.39 -4.86
N SER A 74 18.29 -4.43 -4.25
CA SER A 74 17.77 -5.79 -4.38
C SER A 74 17.61 -6.53 -3.05
N LEU A 75 18.66 -6.64 -2.22
CA LEU A 75 18.60 -7.47 -1.02
C LEU A 75 17.70 -6.85 0.06
N ILE A 76 17.89 -5.56 0.39
CA ILE A 76 17.10 -4.87 1.41
C ILE A 76 15.60 -4.96 1.11
N PRO A 77 15.10 -4.59 -0.09
CA PRO A 77 13.67 -4.66 -0.35
C PRO A 77 13.13 -6.10 -0.42
N ARG A 78 13.93 -7.10 -0.83
CA ARG A 78 13.52 -8.52 -0.75
C ARG A 78 13.31 -8.96 0.69
N LEU A 79 14.23 -8.62 1.59
CA LEU A 79 14.07 -8.87 3.02
C LEU A 79 12.85 -8.12 3.58
N GLY A 80 12.61 -6.89 3.12
CA GLY A 80 11.40 -6.12 3.43
C GLY A 80 10.13 -6.84 3.02
N VAL A 81 10.06 -7.41 1.82
CA VAL A 81 8.91 -8.21 1.36
C VAL A 81 8.69 -9.42 2.26
N ILE A 82 9.76 -10.16 2.62
CA ILE A 82 9.66 -11.33 3.50
C ILE A 82 9.14 -10.92 4.88
N THR A 83 9.75 -9.91 5.51
CA THR A 83 9.36 -9.47 6.85
C THR A 83 7.95 -8.89 6.88
N SER A 84 7.54 -8.14 5.85
CA SER A 84 6.14 -7.67 5.72
C SER A 84 5.17 -8.83 5.61
N THR A 85 5.49 -9.84 4.81
CA THR A 85 4.66 -11.04 4.67
C THR A 85 4.47 -11.74 6.01
N LEU A 86 5.54 -11.96 6.78
CA LEU A 86 5.46 -12.56 8.11
C LEU A 86 4.61 -11.73 9.07
N LEU A 87 4.75 -10.40 9.04
CA LEU A 87 3.95 -9.50 9.86
C LEU A 87 2.46 -9.54 9.50
N TYR A 88 2.11 -9.61 8.21
CA TYR A 88 0.71 -9.77 7.79
C TYR A 88 0.08 -11.07 8.26
N PHE A 89 0.86 -12.13 8.44
CA PHE A 89 0.36 -13.39 8.97
C PHE A 89 0.36 -13.46 10.51
N SER A 90 0.91 -12.47 11.21
CA SER A 90 0.96 -12.48 12.68
C SER A 90 -0.43 -12.56 13.36
N PRO A 91 -1.55 -11.98 12.86
CA PRO A 91 -2.86 -12.11 13.47
C PRO A 91 -3.53 -13.48 13.24
N MET A 92 -3.00 -14.32 12.34
CA MET A 92 -3.66 -15.54 11.91
C MET A 92 -4.04 -16.48 13.06
N ALA A 93 -3.13 -16.68 14.01
CA ALA A 93 -3.39 -17.55 15.16
C ALA A 93 -4.55 -17.04 16.01
N ALA A 94 -4.58 -15.74 16.32
CA ALA A 94 -5.63 -15.11 17.11
C ALA A 94 -6.99 -15.16 16.38
N VAL A 95 -7.02 -14.88 15.07
CA VAL A 95 -8.24 -14.95 14.26
C VAL A 95 -8.79 -16.38 14.18
N ARG A 96 -7.91 -17.38 14.00
CA ARG A 96 -8.32 -18.80 14.02
C ARG A 96 -8.88 -19.23 15.36
N ALA A 97 -8.24 -18.80 16.46
CA ALA A 97 -8.74 -19.07 17.80
C ALA A 97 -10.13 -18.45 18.02
N ALA A 98 -10.30 -17.16 17.71
CA ALA A 98 -11.58 -16.48 17.79
C ALA A 98 -12.68 -17.19 16.98
N SER A 99 -12.37 -17.59 15.73
CA SER A 99 -13.33 -18.32 14.90
C SER A 99 -13.71 -19.68 15.46
N ARG A 100 -12.75 -20.42 16.02
CA ARG A 100 -12.99 -21.73 16.65
C ARG A 100 -13.81 -21.60 17.93
N ASP A 101 -13.48 -20.61 18.76
CA ASP A 101 -14.09 -20.40 20.06
C ASP A 101 -15.44 -19.67 19.97
N GLY A 102 -15.83 -19.21 18.78
CA GLY A 102 -17.07 -18.47 18.52
C GLY A 102 -17.14 -17.10 19.21
N SER A 103 -15.99 -16.56 19.63
CA SER A 103 -15.87 -15.33 20.39
C SER A 103 -14.59 -14.58 20.04
N LEU A 104 -14.64 -13.25 20.00
CA LEU A 104 -13.46 -12.43 19.74
C LEU A 104 -12.43 -12.47 20.85
N GLY A 105 -12.85 -12.73 22.12
CA GLY A 105 -11.98 -12.54 23.27
C GLY A 105 -11.39 -11.11 23.28
N ASP A 106 -10.06 -11.02 23.38
CA ASP A 106 -9.32 -9.75 23.35
C ASP A 106 -9.00 -9.22 21.93
N LEU A 107 -9.42 -9.92 20.87
CA LEU A 107 -9.14 -9.54 19.50
C LEU A 107 -9.93 -8.29 19.10
N ASN A 108 -9.22 -7.19 18.77
CA ASN A 108 -9.83 -6.01 18.19
C ASN A 108 -9.96 -6.19 16.66
N PRO A 109 -11.16 -6.22 16.09
CA PRO A 109 -11.37 -6.45 14.66
C PRO A 109 -11.10 -5.23 13.77
N ILE A 110 -11.14 -4.01 14.32
CA ILE A 110 -11.03 -2.78 13.54
C ILE A 110 -9.69 -2.66 12.79
N PRO A 111 -8.52 -2.97 13.41
CA PRO A 111 -7.25 -2.96 12.69
C PRO A 111 -7.20 -3.90 11.48
N LEU A 112 -7.99 -4.99 11.48
CA LEU A 112 -8.02 -5.94 10.36
C LEU A 112 -8.66 -5.31 9.11
N ALA A 113 -9.75 -4.56 9.28
CA ALA A 113 -10.37 -3.81 8.17
C ALA A 113 -9.48 -2.68 7.66
N LEU A 114 -8.85 -1.92 8.56
CA LEU A 114 -7.89 -0.89 8.20
C LEU A 114 -6.69 -1.47 7.43
N MET A 115 -6.19 -2.63 7.85
CA MET A 115 -5.09 -3.33 7.19
C MET A 115 -5.44 -3.71 5.75
N ALA A 116 -6.69 -4.16 5.49
CA ALA A 116 -7.14 -4.50 4.14
C ALA A 116 -7.04 -3.29 3.20
N VAL A 117 -7.58 -2.15 3.62
CA VAL A 117 -7.58 -0.94 2.80
C VAL A 117 -6.16 -0.35 2.68
N ALA A 118 -5.40 -0.31 3.77
CA ALA A 118 -4.03 0.18 3.75
C ALA A 118 -3.14 -0.65 2.81
N SER A 119 -3.23 -1.98 2.86
CA SER A 119 -2.46 -2.86 1.97
C SER A 119 -2.84 -2.65 0.50
N MET A 120 -4.14 -2.46 0.20
CA MET A 120 -4.61 -2.14 -1.16
C MET A 120 -4.04 -0.79 -1.65
N CYS A 121 -4.05 0.22 -0.79
CA CYS A 121 -3.51 1.54 -1.14
C CYS A 121 -2.00 1.48 -1.41
N TRP A 122 -1.24 0.77 -0.58
CA TRP A 122 0.18 0.56 -0.79
C TRP A 122 0.50 -0.27 -2.03
N LEU A 123 -0.31 -1.30 -2.33
CA LEU A 123 -0.21 -2.09 -3.55
C LEU A 123 -0.38 -1.20 -4.78
N VAL A 124 -1.45 -0.39 -4.82
CA VAL A 124 -1.74 0.52 -5.93
C VAL A 124 -0.69 1.61 -6.05
N TYR A 125 -0.21 2.15 -4.91
CA TYR A 125 0.90 3.08 -4.90
C TYR A 125 2.15 2.47 -5.54
N GLY A 126 2.56 1.28 -5.08
CA GLY A 126 3.72 0.56 -5.62
C GLY A 126 3.63 0.30 -7.12
N LEU A 127 2.44 -0.08 -7.60
CA LEU A 127 2.17 -0.26 -9.03
C LEU A 127 2.27 1.07 -9.79
N SER A 128 1.75 2.17 -9.24
CA SER A 128 1.76 3.49 -9.87
C SER A 128 3.17 4.06 -10.06
N ILE A 129 4.06 3.80 -9.10
CA ILE A 129 5.47 4.20 -9.16
C ILE A 129 6.37 3.15 -9.82
N ARG A 130 5.78 2.06 -10.35
CA ARG A 130 6.49 0.92 -10.96
C ARG A 130 7.54 0.28 -10.06
N ASN A 131 7.27 0.22 -8.76
CA ASN A 131 8.13 -0.41 -7.79
C ASN A 131 7.56 -1.79 -7.37
N PRO A 132 8.11 -2.89 -7.92
CA PRO A 132 7.58 -4.23 -7.65
C PRO A 132 7.74 -4.64 -6.19
N PHE A 133 8.76 -4.18 -5.49
CA PHE A 133 8.98 -4.54 -4.08
C PHE A 133 7.90 -3.94 -3.18
N VAL A 134 7.56 -2.66 -3.37
CA VAL A 134 6.47 -2.01 -2.64
C VAL A 134 5.12 -2.67 -2.96
N ALA A 135 4.87 -3.01 -4.23
CA ALA A 135 3.65 -3.70 -4.61
C ALA A 135 3.56 -5.12 -4.01
N LEU A 136 4.60 -5.94 -4.19
CA LEU A 136 4.63 -7.33 -3.73
C LEU A 136 4.58 -7.46 -2.21
N SER A 137 5.18 -6.53 -1.46
CA SER A 137 5.14 -6.55 0.01
C SER A 137 3.72 -6.43 0.57
N ASN A 138 2.81 -5.79 -0.15
CA ASN A 138 1.44 -5.53 0.29
C ASN A 138 0.40 -6.54 -0.23
N LEU A 139 0.76 -7.33 -1.24
CA LEU A 139 -0.13 -8.34 -1.80
C LEU A 139 -0.61 -9.39 -0.77
N PRO A 140 0.27 -9.99 0.07
CA PRO A 140 -0.16 -10.88 1.13
C PRO A 140 -1.08 -10.21 2.15
N GLY A 141 -0.82 -8.93 2.45
CA GLY A 141 -1.65 -8.12 3.34
C GLY A 141 -3.08 -7.95 2.83
N CYS A 142 -3.28 -7.71 1.54
CA CYS A 142 -4.60 -7.62 0.93
C CYS A 142 -5.41 -8.91 1.14
N VAL A 143 -4.81 -10.06 0.84
CA VAL A 143 -5.48 -11.37 0.94
C VAL A 143 -5.75 -11.74 2.40
N ALA A 144 -4.72 -11.63 3.26
CA ALA A 144 -4.83 -11.98 4.67
C ALA A 144 -5.86 -11.13 5.40
N ALA A 145 -5.85 -9.80 5.19
CA ALA A 145 -6.75 -8.89 5.89
C ALA A 145 -8.22 -9.06 5.46
N ILE A 146 -8.48 -9.37 4.18
CA ILE A 146 -9.83 -9.71 3.72
C ILE A 146 -10.31 -10.99 4.42
N TRP A 147 -9.46 -12.03 4.45
CA TRP A 147 -9.79 -13.26 5.12
C TRP A 147 -10.04 -13.05 6.63
N TYR A 148 -9.18 -12.29 7.32
CA TYR A 148 -9.36 -11.97 8.73
C TYR A 148 -10.68 -11.25 8.98
N SER A 149 -10.96 -10.22 8.19
CA SER A 149 -12.19 -9.42 8.34
C SER A 149 -13.44 -10.26 8.15
N THR A 150 -13.44 -11.14 7.15
CA THR A 150 -14.57 -12.05 6.89
C THR A 150 -14.72 -13.12 7.97
N ALA A 151 -13.61 -13.63 8.50
CA ALA A 151 -13.61 -14.64 9.57
C ALA A 151 -14.16 -14.10 10.89
N VAL A 152 -13.88 -12.83 11.24
CA VAL A 152 -14.34 -12.24 12.50
C VAL A 152 -15.76 -11.63 12.39
N LEU A 153 -16.23 -11.30 11.18
CA LEU A 153 -17.51 -10.62 10.99
C LEU A 153 -18.72 -11.35 11.64
N PRO A 154 -18.86 -12.70 11.56
CA PRO A 154 -19.94 -13.41 12.20
C PRO A 154 -19.91 -13.37 13.74
N LEU A 155 -18.76 -13.05 14.32
CA LEU A 155 -18.56 -13.01 15.77
C LEU A 155 -18.96 -11.64 16.38
N LEU A 156 -19.11 -10.62 15.53
CA LEU A 156 -19.42 -9.25 15.97
C LEU A 156 -20.89 -9.10 16.34
N LYS A 157 -21.16 -8.43 17.46
CA LYS A 157 -22.52 -8.14 17.93
C LYS A 157 -22.66 -6.70 18.42
N GLY A 158 -23.87 -6.18 18.41
CA GLY A 158 -24.20 -4.88 19.01
C GLY A 158 -23.34 -3.74 18.49
N SER A 159 -22.70 -3.00 19.40
CA SER A 159 -21.88 -1.84 19.09
C SER A 159 -20.61 -2.19 18.29
N GLN A 160 -20.01 -3.35 18.51
CA GLN A 160 -18.83 -3.79 17.76
C GLN A 160 -19.14 -3.99 16.28
N LEU A 161 -20.27 -4.64 15.96
CA LEU A 161 -20.73 -4.83 14.59
C LEU A 161 -20.99 -3.47 13.92
N LYS A 162 -21.70 -2.57 14.61
CA LYS A 162 -21.98 -1.22 14.10
C LYS A 162 -20.71 -0.43 13.83
N THR A 163 -19.73 -0.48 14.76
CA THR A 163 -18.43 0.19 14.57
C THR A 163 -17.68 -0.38 13.37
N MET A 164 -17.64 -1.71 13.23
CA MET A 164 -16.99 -2.36 12.09
C MET A 164 -17.64 -1.96 10.77
N GLN A 165 -18.98 -2.00 10.69
CA GLN A 165 -19.73 -1.59 9.51
C GLN A 165 -19.45 -0.11 9.14
N ASN A 166 -19.55 0.79 10.12
CA ASN A 166 -19.25 2.22 9.89
C ASN A 166 -17.80 2.43 9.42
N THR A 167 -16.84 1.70 9.99
CA THR A 167 -15.43 1.77 9.56
C THR A 167 -15.28 1.31 8.12
N VAL A 168 -15.85 0.17 7.75
CA VAL A 168 -15.78 -0.35 6.38
C VAL A 168 -16.45 0.61 5.40
N VAL A 169 -17.63 1.14 5.73
CA VAL A 169 -18.34 2.11 4.89
C VAL A 169 -17.52 3.40 4.72
N ALA A 170 -16.97 3.95 5.80
CA ALA A 170 -16.15 5.16 5.74
C ALA A 170 -14.88 4.95 4.89
N LEU A 171 -14.17 3.84 5.09
CA LEU A 171 -12.99 3.49 4.31
C LEU A 171 -13.33 3.29 2.82
N SER A 172 -14.44 2.59 2.53
CA SER A 172 -14.90 2.38 1.16
C SER A 172 -15.27 3.71 0.49
N ALA A 173 -15.99 4.58 1.20
CA ALA A 173 -16.33 5.91 0.69
C ALA A 173 -15.09 6.75 0.39
N MET A 174 -14.08 6.72 1.27
CA MET A 174 -12.80 7.41 1.04
C MET A 174 -12.09 6.89 -0.21
N VAL A 175 -12.00 5.58 -0.38
CA VAL A 175 -11.36 4.96 -1.56
C VAL A 175 -12.12 5.29 -2.83
N VAL A 176 -13.44 5.14 -2.83
CA VAL A 176 -14.29 5.45 -3.99
C VAL A 176 -14.19 6.93 -4.35
N SER A 177 -14.22 7.83 -3.36
CA SER A 177 -14.08 9.28 -3.60
C SER A 177 -12.72 9.62 -4.23
N LEU A 178 -11.63 9.04 -3.70
CA LEU A 178 -10.29 9.23 -4.26
C LEU A 178 -10.23 8.72 -5.71
N TRP A 179 -10.70 7.52 -5.97
CA TRP A 179 -10.70 6.94 -7.32
C TRP A 179 -11.56 7.73 -8.30
N THR A 180 -12.76 8.16 -7.87
CA THR A 180 -13.64 8.99 -8.68
C THR A 180 -12.95 10.31 -9.05
N TYR A 181 -12.35 10.97 -8.08
CA TYR A 181 -11.58 12.20 -8.32
C TYR A 181 -10.45 11.96 -9.32
N LEU A 182 -9.60 10.95 -9.09
CA LEU A 182 -8.47 10.64 -9.97
C LEU A 182 -8.90 10.24 -11.38
N SER A 183 -10.06 9.60 -11.53
CA SER A 183 -10.59 9.15 -12.82
C SER A 183 -11.24 10.28 -13.63
N LEU A 184 -11.85 11.25 -12.95
CA LEU A 184 -12.53 12.38 -13.61
C LEU A 184 -11.62 13.59 -13.81
N SER A 185 -10.55 13.72 -13.04
CA SER A 185 -9.59 14.81 -13.16
C SER A 185 -8.49 14.45 -14.17
N ASN A 186 -8.10 15.40 -15.01
CA ASN A 186 -6.92 15.27 -15.87
C ASN A 186 -5.61 15.46 -15.07
N THR A 187 -5.53 14.79 -13.92
CA THR A 187 -4.42 14.95 -12.98
C THR A 187 -3.14 14.35 -13.55
N PRO A 188 -2.01 15.07 -13.58
CA PRO A 188 -0.72 14.54 -13.99
C PRO A 188 -0.31 13.33 -13.15
N ILE A 189 0.34 12.34 -13.77
CA ILE A 189 0.72 11.08 -13.10
C ILE A 189 1.54 11.31 -11.82
N ALA A 190 2.43 12.29 -11.79
CA ALA A 190 3.22 12.62 -10.60
C ALA A 190 2.34 13.08 -9.42
N GLN A 191 1.28 13.82 -9.71
CA GLN A 191 0.33 14.25 -8.68
C GLN A 191 -0.55 13.07 -8.22
N VAL A 192 -0.98 12.19 -9.13
CA VAL A 192 -1.68 10.95 -8.79
C VAL A 192 -0.84 10.11 -7.82
N GLN A 193 0.43 9.89 -8.13
CA GLN A 193 1.37 9.16 -7.27
C GLN A 193 1.51 9.81 -5.89
N SER A 194 1.61 11.14 -5.84
CA SER A 194 1.70 11.88 -4.57
C SER A 194 0.42 11.73 -3.73
N MET A 195 -0.76 11.77 -4.35
CA MET A 195 -2.04 11.59 -3.65
C MET A 195 -2.19 10.17 -3.12
N LEU A 196 -1.85 9.15 -3.93
CA LEU A 196 -1.87 7.75 -3.50
C LEU A 196 -0.88 7.50 -2.36
N GLY A 197 0.35 8.03 -2.45
CA GLY A 197 1.36 7.92 -1.41
C GLY A 197 0.94 8.60 -0.11
N LEU A 198 0.36 9.80 -0.19
CA LEU A 198 -0.15 10.52 0.96
C LEU A 198 -1.29 9.76 1.65
N PHE A 199 -2.22 9.21 0.87
CA PHE A 199 -3.35 8.46 1.38
C PHE A 199 -2.90 7.16 2.07
N ALA A 200 -2.00 6.39 1.44
CA ALA A 200 -1.42 5.18 2.01
C ALA A 200 -0.64 5.47 3.30
N SER A 201 0.16 6.55 3.31
CA SER A 201 0.91 7.01 4.50
C SER A 201 -0.03 7.43 5.63
N GLY A 202 -1.11 8.12 5.33
CA GLY A 202 -2.13 8.53 6.30
C GLY A 202 -2.78 7.32 6.98
N LEU A 203 -3.17 6.30 6.21
CA LEU A 203 -3.71 5.05 6.75
C LEU A 203 -2.69 4.32 7.63
N PHE A 204 -1.41 4.32 7.26
CA PHE A 204 -0.36 3.74 8.10
C PHE A 204 -0.25 4.46 9.46
N ILE A 205 -0.35 5.78 9.49
CA ILE A 205 -0.34 6.56 10.73
C ILE A 205 -1.54 6.19 11.61
N VAL A 206 -2.73 6.03 11.03
CA VAL A 206 -3.93 5.58 11.77
C VAL A 206 -3.71 4.18 12.36
N LEU A 207 -3.15 3.24 11.59
CA LEU A 207 -2.79 1.91 12.07
C LEU A 207 -1.75 1.95 13.21
N SER A 208 -0.88 2.95 13.21
CA SER A 208 0.12 3.17 14.27
C SER A 208 -0.49 3.62 15.61
N GLY A 209 -1.79 3.85 15.68
CA GLY A 209 -2.49 4.15 16.93
C GLY A 209 -2.34 3.04 17.97
N SER A 210 -2.25 1.77 17.57
CA SER A 210 -2.04 0.63 18.49
C SER A 210 -0.68 0.70 19.22
N PRO A 211 0.47 0.85 18.55
CA PRO A 211 1.75 1.11 19.21
C PRO A 211 1.74 2.29 20.18
N LEU A 212 1.13 3.40 19.79
CA LEU A 212 1.01 4.59 20.64
C LEU A 212 0.16 4.32 21.92
N SER A 213 -0.96 3.59 21.77
CA SER A 213 -1.79 3.18 22.90
C SER A 213 -1.02 2.28 23.85
N THR A 214 -0.25 1.33 23.34
CA THR A 214 0.60 0.44 24.15
C THR A 214 1.66 1.24 24.93
N ILE A 215 2.36 2.17 24.27
CA ILE A 215 3.34 3.05 24.91
C ILE A 215 2.68 3.83 26.07
N LYS A 216 1.52 4.45 25.82
CA LYS A 216 0.76 5.18 26.86
C LYS A 216 0.40 4.27 28.04
N THR A 217 -0.09 3.08 27.78
CA THR A 217 -0.45 2.10 28.80
C THR A 217 0.77 1.72 29.66
N VAL A 218 1.89 1.38 29.04
CA VAL A 218 3.11 1.01 29.78
C VAL A 218 3.64 2.15 30.63
N LEU A 219 3.64 3.38 30.11
CA LEU A 219 4.07 4.55 30.89
C LEU A 219 3.17 4.82 32.10
N SER A 220 1.85 4.60 31.99
CA SER A 220 0.90 4.82 33.09
C SER A 220 0.91 3.69 34.09
N THR A 221 1.01 2.43 33.67
CA THR A 221 0.94 1.26 34.54
C THR A 221 2.30 0.81 35.06
N ARG A 222 3.41 1.31 34.49
CA ARG A 222 4.77 0.84 34.75
C ARG A 222 4.94 -0.68 34.56
N ASN A 223 4.14 -1.25 33.66
CA ASN A 223 4.13 -2.66 33.34
C ASN A 223 4.17 -2.84 31.80
N ALA A 224 5.21 -3.51 31.33
CA ALA A 224 5.41 -3.78 29.90
C ALA A 224 4.91 -5.16 29.44
N GLY A 225 4.01 -5.80 30.22
CA GLY A 225 3.42 -7.09 29.85
C GLY A 225 2.70 -7.09 28.50
N SER A 226 2.08 -5.97 28.14
CA SER A 226 1.39 -5.79 26.85
C SER A 226 2.31 -5.69 25.64
N ILE A 227 3.62 -5.50 25.81
CA ILE A 227 4.59 -5.47 24.71
C ILE A 227 5.05 -6.90 24.37
N LEU A 228 4.68 -7.36 23.20
CA LEU A 228 5.12 -8.64 22.64
C LEU A 228 6.49 -8.44 21.95
N SER A 229 7.57 -8.77 22.65
CA SER A 229 8.94 -8.49 22.19
C SER A 229 9.25 -9.02 20.81
N SER A 230 8.85 -10.26 20.49
CA SER A 230 9.09 -10.87 19.17
C SER A 230 8.41 -10.11 18.04
N LEU A 231 7.15 -9.70 18.25
CA LEU A 231 6.40 -8.93 17.25
C LEU A 231 7.00 -7.52 17.09
N THR A 232 7.39 -6.88 18.20
CA THR A 232 8.00 -5.54 18.17
C THR A 232 9.36 -5.57 17.47
N ILE A 233 10.20 -6.58 17.72
CA ILE A 233 11.48 -6.76 17.00
C ILE A 233 11.24 -6.97 15.51
N ALA A 234 10.28 -7.81 15.12
CA ALA A 234 9.92 -8.02 13.72
C ALA A 234 9.45 -6.70 13.05
N GLN A 235 8.64 -5.91 13.76
CA GLN A 235 8.16 -4.62 13.29
C GLN A 235 9.32 -3.61 13.13
N VAL A 236 10.23 -3.52 14.11
CA VAL A 236 11.43 -2.66 14.06
C VAL A 236 12.30 -3.05 12.86
N THR A 237 12.56 -4.35 12.68
CA THR A 237 13.34 -4.85 11.54
C THR A 237 12.68 -4.48 10.22
N ASN A 238 11.39 -4.71 10.09
CA ASN A 238 10.64 -4.40 8.86
C ASN A 238 10.67 -2.90 8.54
N THR A 239 10.36 -2.06 9.53
CA THR A 239 10.34 -0.60 9.32
C THR A 239 11.74 -0.03 9.07
N ALA A 240 12.79 -0.60 9.67
CA ALA A 240 14.18 -0.23 9.36
C ALA A 240 14.54 -0.54 7.89
N LEU A 241 14.20 -1.73 7.40
CA LEU A 241 14.43 -2.14 6.01
C LEU A 241 13.71 -1.20 5.03
N TRP A 242 12.42 -0.92 5.26
CA TRP A 242 11.65 -0.03 4.39
C TRP A 242 12.08 1.44 4.51
N SER A 243 12.54 1.89 5.68
CA SER A 243 13.12 3.23 5.84
C SER A 243 14.41 3.37 5.03
N ALA A 244 15.32 2.41 5.16
CA ALA A 244 16.58 2.41 4.42
C ALA A 244 16.35 2.35 2.90
N TYR A 245 15.47 1.48 2.45
CA TYR A 245 15.12 1.36 1.04
C TYR A 245 14.44 2.62 0.50
N GLY A 246 13.40 3.11 1.18
CA GLY A 246 12.67 4.31 0.77
C GLY A 246 13.57 5.56 0.74
N PHE A 247 14.49 5.68 1.70
CA PHE A 247 15.48 6.77 1.71
C PHE A 247 16.42 6.67 0.51
N ALA A 248 16.89 5.47 0.20
CA ALA A 248 17.82 5.23 -0.91
C ALA A 248 17.20 5.51 -2.28
N ILE A 249 15.88 5.23 -2.47
CA ILE A 249 15.16 5.57 -3.71
C ILE A 249 14.58 6.99 -3.70
N GLY A 250 14.78 7.77 -2.63
CA GLY A 250 14.28 9.14 -2.50
C GLY A 250 12.75 9.23 -2.34
N ASP A 251 12.09 8.15 -1.93
CA ASP A 251 10.63 8.10 -1.79
C ASP A 251 10.18 8.42 -0.37
N LYS A 252 9.75 9.67 -0.17
CA LYS A 252 9.30 10.17 1.13
C LYS A 252 8.04 9.46 1.67
N PHE A 253 7.20 8.94 0.80
CA PHE A 253 6.01 8.20 1.21
C PHE A 253 6.38 6.81 1.73
N VAL A 254 7.46 6.21 1.23
CA VAL A 254 7.97 4.94 1.76
C VAL A 254 8.77 5.15 3.04
N TYR A 255 9.79 6.03 3.04
CA TYR A 255 10.63 6.15 4.24
C TYR A 255 9.94 6.89 5.41
N GLY A 256 9.11 7.90 5.16
CA GLY A 256 8.54 8.74 6.21
C GLY A 256 7.71 7.96 7.24
N PRO A 257 6.62 7.27 6.84
CA PRO A 257 5.82 6.48 7.78
C PRO A 257 6.62 5.33 8.41
N ASN A 258 7.55 4.71 7.67
CA ASN A 258 8.38 3.64 8.21
C ASN A 258 9.37 4.15 9.28
N LEU A 259 9.95 5.35 9.13
CA LEU A 259 10.75 6.00 10.19
C LEU A 259 9.93 6.26 11.45
N ALA A 260 8.68 6.72 11.31
CA ALA A 260 7.80 6.89 12.46
C ALA A 260 7.52 5.54 13.15
N GLY A 261 7.19 4.50 12.38
CA GLY A 261 7.00 3.14 12.88
C GLY A 261 8.24 2.57 13.58
N LEU A 262 9.42 2.82 13.01
CA LEU A 262 10.70 2.45 13.61
C LEU A 262 10.89 3.14 14.97
N GLY A 263 10.63 4.44 15.04
CA GLY A 263 10.69 5.19 16.29
C GLY A 263 9.77 4.63 17.37
N PHE A 264 8.50 4.35 17.05
CA PHE A 264 7.56 3.75 17.99
C PHE A 264 8.00 2.37 18.45
N GLY A 265 8.50 1.53 17.56
CA GLY A 265 9.01 0.21 17.90
C GLY A 265 10.23 0.26 18.81
N LEU A 266 11.17 1.15 18.55
CA LEU A 266 12.35 1.36 19.41
C LEU A 266 11.95 1.85 20.81
N VAL A 267 11.00 2.79 20.89
CA VAL A 267 10.46 3.24 22.19
C VAL A 267 9.82 2.07 22.94
N GLN A 268 9.04 1.22 22.28
CA GLN A 268 8.46 0.03 22.90
C GLN A 268 9.53 -0.94 23.44
N LEU A 269 10.61 -1.18 22.68
CA LEU A 269 11.71 -2.04 23.14
C LEU A 269 12.41 -1.45 24.37
N VAL A 270 12.68 -0.14 24.39
CA VAL A 270 13.24 0.54 25.55
C VAL A 270 12.30 0.42 26.77
N LEU A 271 11.01 0.67 26.59
CA LEU A 271 10.03 0.52 27.67
C LEU A 271 9.94 -0.93 28.16
N LYS A 272 10.09 -1.91 27.27
CA LYS A 272 10.14 -3.33 27.67
C LYS A 272 11.35 -3.65 28.54
N LEU A 273 12.50 -3.03 28.26
CA LEU A 273 13.70 -3.19 29.10
C LEU A 273 13.56 -2.48 30.45
N LEU A 274 12.97 -1.28 30.47
CA LEU A 274 12.82 -0.47 31.70
C LEU A 274 11.73 -1.00 32.66
N PHE A 275 10.65 -1.54 32.11
CA PHE A 275 9.45 -1.98 32.83
C PHE A 275 9.14 -3.46 32.61
N ALA A 276 10.19 -4.27 32.36
CA ALA A 276 10.02 -5.72 32.32
C ALA A 276 9.27 -6.20 33.57
N SER A 277 8.17 -6.92 33.35
CA SER A 277 7.43 -7.52 34.49
C SER A 277 8.37 -8.45 35.24
N LYS A 278 8.56 -8.17 36.51
CA LYS A 278 9.20 -9.11 37.46
C LYS A 278 8.37 -10.35 37.57
#